data_1e49221e802e649838f8893ef24015b7
#
_entry.id   1e49221e802e649838f8893ef24015b7
#
_cell.length_a   1.000
_cell.length_b   1.000
_cell.length_c   1.000
_cell.angle_alpha   90.00
_cell.angle_beta   90.00
_cell.angle_gamma   90.00
#
_symmetry.space_group_name_H-M   'P 1'
#
loop_
_entity.id
_entity.type
_entity.pdbx_description
1 polymer ?
#
loop_
_entity_poly.entity_id
_entity_poly.type
_entity_poly.pdbx_seq_one_letter_code
_entity_poly.pdbx_strand_id
1 'polypeptide(L)'
;MTKVLSSPLMPSPDDPHLTEKVSGIDQNGAPIEIRVPVERALTLYLNAQEIVTMMTINDYPEYLAIGYLLNQNMLKPDDVVTGVDYDDDLEVVVVRTERGTNFEQKLKKKTLTSGCAQGTAFGDLMEAVEDAVLPQAELRTSWLYEMTHVINTTPSLYLAAGAIHGCVLCKEGVPICYMEDVGRHNAVDKIAGWMYRHGIDPADKIFYTTGRLTSEMVIKTVRMGIPILVSRSGFTAWGVELARQVGLTLVGRARGKRFVALAGQDRIVFDQDLAFVEEESMRSKRKGGGDDD
;
A
#
# COMPACT_ATOMS: atom_id res chain seq x y z
N MET A 1 19.28 -0.23 17.94
CA MET A 1 20.16 0.30 16.89
C MET A 1 19.39 0.23 15.58
N THR A 2 18.88 1.35 15.09
CA THR A 2 18.18 1.44 13.83
C THR A 2 19.17 1.15 12.70
N LYS A 3 19.00 0.02 11.99
CA LYS A 3 19.80 -0.25 10.79
C LYS A 3 19.52 0.88 9.79
N VAL A 4 20.54 1.67 9.48
CA VAL A 4 20.48 2.63 8.38
C VAL A 4 20.28 1.81 7.10
N LEU A 5 19.12 1.96 6.46
CA LEU A 5 18.90 1.35 5.14
C LEU A 5 19.88 1.99 4.15
N SER A 6 20.70 1.18 3.52
CA SER A 6 21.74 1.64 2.60
C SER A 6 21.20 2.22 1.29
N SER A 7 19.96 1.91 0.93
CA SER A 7 19.23 2.45 -0.23
C SER A 7 17.72 2.16 -0.10
N PRO A 8 16.86 3.00 -0.70
CA PRO A 8 15.43 2.71 -0.77
C PRO A 8 15.15 1.45 -1.59
N LEU A 9 14.11 0.70 -1.22
CA LEU A 9 13.59 -0.37 -2.05
C LEU A 9 12.64 0.22 -3.08
N MET A 10 12.97 0.04 -4.36
CA MET A 10 12.23 0.63 -5.48
C MET A 10 11.71 -0.46 -6.42
N PRO A 11 10.66 -0.21 -7.23
CA PRO A 11 10.14 -1.15 -8.19
C PRO A 11 11.16 -1.58 -9.23
N SER A 12 10.99 -2.78 -9.76
CA SER A 12 11.80 -3.35 -10.85
C SER A 12 10.92 -3.62 -12.09
N PRO A 13 10.47 -2.59 -12.82
CA PRO A 13 9.50 -2.75 -13.93
C PRO A 13 10.05 -3.55 -15.11
N ASP A 14 11.37 -3.70 -15.20
CA ASP A 14 12.04 -4.45 -16.26
C ASP A 14 12.28 -5.92 -15.90
N ASP A 15 11.88 -6.36 -14.71
CA ASP A 15 11.98 -7.76 -14.30
C ASP A 15 11.09 -8.62 -15.24
N PRO A 16 11.68 -9.55 -16.01
CA PRO A 16 10.93 -10.37 -16.95
C PRO A 16 9.95 -11.34 -16.30
N HIS A 17 10.10 -11.62 -15.00
CA HIS A 17 9.20 -12.51 -14.26
C HIS A 17 7.89 -11.83 -13.86
N LEU A 18 7.83 -10.48 -13.89
CA LEU A 18 6.68 -9.71 -13.44
C LEU A 18 5.71 -9.32 -14.56
N THR A 19 6.09 -9.55 -15.83
CA THR A 19 5.23 -9.23 -16.98
C THR A 19 5.35 -10.26 -18.09
N GLU A 20 4.26 -10.42 -18.84
CA GLU A 20 4.22 -11.22 -20.06
C GLU A 20 3.90 -10.35 -21.27
N LYS A 21 4.41 -10.75 -22.46
CA LYS A 21 4.07 -10.12 -23.72
C LYS A 21 2.82 -10.79 -24.29
N VAL A 22 1.82 -9.99 -24.58
CA VAL A 22 0.55 -10.46 -25.14
C VAL A 22 0.28 -9.73 -26.44
N SER A 23 -0.02 -10.51 -27.49
CA SER A 23 -0.39 -9.96 -28.80
C SER A 23 -1.90 -9.68 -28.85
N GLY A 24 -2.28 -8.60 -29.48
CA GLY A 24 -3.66 -8.18 -29.67
C GLY A 24 -3.83 -7.30 -30.90
N ILE A 25 -4.94 -6.58 -30.97
CA ILE A 25 -5.22 -5.55 -31.98
C ILE A 25 -5.61 -4.25 -31.29
N ASP A 26 -5.25 -3.12 -31.90
CA ASP A 26 -5.68 -1.79 -31.45
C ASP A 26 -7.08 -1.42 -32.01
N GLN A 27 -7.54 -0.20 -31.73
CA GLN A 27 -8.83 0.34 -32.17
C GLN A 27 -8.95 0.45 -33.72
N ASN A 28 -7.85 0.40 -34.46
CA ASN A 28 -7.81 0.46 -35.92
C ASN A 28 -7.73 -0.95 -36.55
N GLY A 29 -7.71 -2.01 -35.73
CA GLY A 29 -7.48 -3.39 -36.17
C GLY A 29 -6.02 -3.71 -36.48
N ALA A 30 -5.07 -2.83 -36.11
CA ALA A 30 -3.64 -3.07 -36.30
C ALA A 30 -3.12 -4.02 -35.22
N PRO A 31 -2.21 -4.97 -35.57
CA PRO A 31 -1.61 -5.85 -34.57
C PRO A 31 -0.71 -5.06 -33.61
N ILE A 32 -0.85 -5.32 -32.31
CA ILE A 32 -0.03 -4.77 -31.24
C ILE A 32 0.54 -5.88 -30.35
N GLU A 33 1.64 -5.58 -29.67
CA GLU A 33 2.17 -6.39 -28.58
C GLU A 33 2.33 -5.48 -27.36
N ILE A 34 1.73 -5.88 -26.22
CA ILE A 34 1.82 -5.15 -24.97
C ILE A 34 2.37 -6.04 -23.86
N ARG A 35 3.02 -5.42 -22.88
CA ARG A 35 3.42 -6.09 -21.63
C ARG A 35 2.28 -5.99 -20.64
N VAL A 36 1.84 -7.13 -20.10
CA VAL A 36 0.82 -7.23 -19.05
C VAL A 36 1.43 -7.81 -17.79
N PRO A 37 1.04 -7.35 -16.59
CA PRO A 37 1.53 -7.95 -15.34
C PRO A 37 1.12 -9.41 -15.24
N VAL A 38 2.00 -10.23 -14.67
CA VAL A 38 1.64 -11.60 -14.28
C VAL A 38 0.68 -11.56 -13.09
N GLU A 39 -0.13 -12.59 -12.97
CA GLU A 39 -0.98 -12.82 -11.82
C GLU A 39 -0.87 -14.30 -11.44
N ARG A 40 -0.30 -14.57 -10.26
CA ARG A 40 -0.04 -15.93 -9.77
C ARG A 40 -0.71 -16.15 -8.42
N ALA A 41 -1.12 -17.37 -8.16
CA ALA A 41 -1.65 -17.77 -6.87
C ALA A 41 -0.50 -17.97 -5.88
N LEU A 42 -0.58 -17.35 -4.70
CA LEU A 42 0.35 -17.57 -3.60
C LEU A 42 -0.44 -18.09 -2.40
N THR A 43 -0.15 -19.30 -1.94
CA THR A 43 -0.79 -19.89 -0.77
C THR A 43 0.05 -19.64 0.47
N LEU A 44 -0.53 -18.95 1.45
CA LEU A 44 0.09 -18.63 2.73
C LEU A 44 -0.27 -19.66 3.79
N TYR A 45 0.76 -20.19 4.44
CA TYR A 45 0.65 -21.01 5.65
C TYR A 45 1.21 -20.24 6.86
N LEU A 46 0.56 -20.40 8.00
CA LEU A 46 1.11 -20.02 9.30
C LEU A 46 1.31 -21.29 10.11
N ASN A 47 2.56 -21.62 10.42
CA ASN A 47 2.97 -22.92 10.94
C ASN A 47 2.48 -24.07 10.03
N ALA A 48 1.63 -24.94 10.51
CA ALA A 48 1.08 -26.05 9.73
C ALA A 48 -0.31 -25.77 9.13
N GLN A 49 -0.84 -24.55 9.30
CA GLN A 49 -2.21 -24.23 8.87
C GLN A 49 -2.20 -23.34 7.63
N GLU A 50 -2.96 -23.75 6.61
CA GLU A 50 -3.30 -22.93 5.46
C GLU A 50 -4.19 -21.77 5.89
N ILE A 51 -3.82 -20.56 5.52
CA ILE A 51 -4.52 -19.32 5.87
C ILE A 51 -5.34 -18.81 4.69
N VAL A 52 -4.69 -18.64 3.53
CA VAL A 52 -5.29 -18.02 2.36
C VAL A 52 -4.45 -18.25 1.13
N THR A 53 -5.12 -18.31 -0.04
CA THR A 53 -4.46 -18.15 -1.34
C THR A 53 -4.78 -16.76 -1.90
N MET A 54 -3.76 -16.02 -2.29
CA MET A 54 -3.84 -14.64 -2.81
C MET A 54 -3.34 -14.59 -4.24
N MET A 55 -4.02 -13.84 -5.10
CA MET A 55 -3.49 -13.50 -6.43
C MET A 55 -2.54 -12.31 -6.31
N THR A 56 -1.30 -12.45 -6.78
CA THR A 56 -0.21 -11.47 -6.64
C THR A 56 0.71 -11.52 -7.85
N ILE A 57 1.52 -10.49 -8.06
CA ILE A 57 2.62 -10.55 -9.04
C ILE A 57 3.79 -11.43 -8.58
N ASN A 58 3.70 -11.94 -7.35
CA ASN A 58 4.65 -12.86 -6.73
C ASN A 58 6.08 -12.32 -6.54
N ASP A 59 6.25 -10.98 -6.50
CA ASP A 59 7.46 -10.39 -5.96
C ASP A 59 7.35 -10.26 -4.43
N TYR A 60 8.44 -10.42 -3.72
CA TYR A 60 8.52 -10.32 -2.25
C TYR A 60 7.46 -11.12 -1.47
N PRO A 61 7.26 -12.43 -1.77
CA PRO A 61 6.23 -13.25 -1.15
C PRO A 61 6.35 -13.33 0.37
N GLU A 62 7.58 -13.29 0.91
CA GLU A 62 7.82 -13.31 2.36
C GLU A 62 7.35 -12.02 3.05
N TYR A 63 7.52 -10.85 2.41
CA TYR A 63 6.98 -9.60 2.96
C TYR A 63 5.45 -9.59 2.88
N LEU A 64 4.87 -10.06 1.76
CA LEU A 64 3.43 -10.20 1.62
C LEU A 64 2.84 -11.07 2.72
N ALA A 65 3.44 -12.24 2.98
CA ALA A 65 2.99 -13.20 3.98
C ALA A 65 3.01 -12.60 5.39
N ILE A 66 4.13 -12.04 5.83
CA ILE A 66 4.25 -11.42 7.15
C ILE A 66 3.26 -10.27 7.29
N GLY A 67 3.21 -9.37 6.32
CA GLY A 67 2.36 -8.20 6.39
C GLY A 67 0.87 -8.54 6.36
N TYR A 68 0.46 -9.54 5.58
CA TYR A 68 -0.89 -10.05 5.62
C TYR A 68 -1.27 -10.53 7.04
N LEU A 69 -0.43 -11.37 7.64
CA LEU A 69 -0.68 -11.88 8.99
C LEU A 69 -0.75 -10.78 10.05
N LEU A 70 0.13 -9.78 9.97
CA LEU A 70 0.11 -8.60 10.86
C LEU A 70 -1.18 -7.81 10.67
N ASN A 71 -1.54 -7.48 9.45
CA ASN A 71 -2.72 -6.66 9.12
C ASN A 71 -4.04 -7.39 9.36
N GLN A 72 -4.04 -8.73 9.39
CA GLN A 72 -5.19 -9.56 9.77
C GLN A 72 -5.23 -9.89 11.28
N ASN A 73 -4.37 -9.28 12.10
CA ASN A 73 -4.22 -9.57 13.53
C ASN A 73 -3.93 -11.05 13.84
N MET A 74 -3.28 -11.72 12.89
CA MET A 74 -2.88 -13.12 13.01
C MET A 74 -1.47 -13.27 13.56
N LEU A 75 -0.66 -12.29 13.36
CA LEU A 75 0.66 -12.10 13.95
C LEU A 75 0.64 -10.78 14.70
N LYS A 76 1.18 -10.76 15.91
CA LYS A 76 1.35 -9.55 16.70
C LYS A 76 2.77 -8.98 16.50
N PRO A 77 2.99 -7.68 16.73
CA PRO A 77 4.33 -7.09 16.60
C PRO A 77 5.40 -7.70 17.52
N ASP A 78 4.98 -8.29 18.65
CA ASP A 78 5.83 -8.96 19.64
C ASP A 78 5.97 -10.49 19.41
N ASP A 79 5.30 -11.06 18.40
CA ASP A 79 5.47 -12.46 18.05
C ASP A 79 6.84 -12.68 17.40
N VAL A 80 7.51 -13.75 17.83
CA VAL A 80 8.80 -14.15 17.28
C VAL A 80 8.57 -15.02 16.05
N VAL A 81 8.90 -14.48 14.87
CA VAL A 81 8.96 -15.24 13.63
C VAL A 81 10.28 -15.99 13.57
N THR A 82 10.22 -17.32 13.60
CA THR A 82 11.39 -18.20 13.60
C THR A 82 11.88 -18.57 12.21
N GLY A 83 11.00 -18.45 11.19
CA GLY A 83 11.35 -18.71 9.80
C GLY A 83 10.26 -18.24 8.85
N VAL A 84 10.68 -17.92 7.63
CA VAL A 84 9.79 -17.67 6.50
C VAL A 84 10.41 -18.36 5.30
N ASP A 85 9.73 -19.37 4.79
CA ASP A 85 10.20 -20.18 3.65
C ASP A 85 9.23 -20.02 2.49
N TYR A 86 9.75 -19.68 1.34
CA TYR A 86 9.02 -19.59 0.09
C TYR A 86 9.48 -20.71 -0.85
N ASP A 87 8.53 -21.41 -1.43
CA ASP A 87 8.71 -22.41 -2.47
C ASP A 87 8.09 -21.89 -3.76
N ASP A 88 8.93 -21.57 -4.74
CA ASP A 88 8.51 -21.00 -6.03
C ASP A 88 7.78 -22.01 -6.93
N ASP A 89 8.16 -23.29 -6.86
CA ASP A 89 7.56 -24.36 -7.68
C ASP A 89 6.13 -24.67 -7.20
N LEU A 90 5.89 -24.60 -5.88
CA LEU A 90 4.59 -24.84 -5.28
C LEU A 90 3.76 -23.57 -5.10
N GLU A 91 4.34 -22.40 -5.32
CA GLU A 91 3.73 -21.09 -5.04
C GLU A 91 3.17 -20.99 -3.60
N VAL A 92 3.99 -21.45 -2.64
CA VAL A 92 3.65 -21.53 -1.22
C VAL A 92 4.63 -20.75 -0.38
N VAL A 93 4.13 -19.97 0.57
CA VAL A 93 4.92 -19.31 1.60
C VAL A 93 4.48 -19.76 3.00
N VAL A 94 5.44 -20.19 3.82
CA VAL A 94 5.21 -20.66 5.19
C VAL A 94 5.88 -19.72 6.19
N VAL A 95 5.08 -19.10 7.05
CA VAL A 95 5.58 -18.32 8.19
C VAL A 95 5.53 -19.18 9.44
N ARG A 96 6.67 -19.31 10.15
CA ARG A 96 6.78 -20.05 11.42
C ARG A 96 6.98 -19.11 12.59
N THR A 97 6.28 -19.41 13.69
CA THR A 97 6.36 -18.65 14.93
C THR A 97 6.68 -19.57 16.12
N GLU A 98 7.32 -19.00 17.16
CA GLU A 98 7.62 -19.78 18.39
C GLU A 98 6.37 -20.28 19.06
N ARG A 99 5.32 -19.45 19.14
CA ARG A 99 4.07 -19.86 19.77
C ARG A 99 3.06 -20.33 18.73
N GLY A 100 2.30 -21.37 19.08
CA GLY A 100 1.13 -21.80 18.32
C GLY A 100 0.07 -20.69 18.30
N THR A 101 -0.61 -20.55 17.19
CA THR A 101 -1.64 -19.51 16.98
C THR A 101 -3.03 -20.11 17.08
N ASN A 102 -3.98 -19.39 17.71
CA ASN A 102 -5.36 -19.83 17.88
C ASN A 102 -6.27 -19.42 16.69
N PHE A 103 -5.84 -19.74 15.46
CA PHE A 103 -6.52 -19.27 14.24
C PHE A 103 -7.88 -19.85 13.97
N GLU A 104 -8.10 -21.12 14.29
CA GLU A 104 -9.38 -21.80 14.05
C GLU A 104 -10.58 -21.03 14.65
N GLN A 105 -10.36 -20.33 15.77
CA GLN A 105 -11.38 -19.51 16.40
C GLN A 105 -11.60 -18.16 15.66
N LYS A 106 -10.53 -17.57 15.11
CA LYS A 106 -10.59 -16.28 14.39
C LYS A 106 -11.17 -16.42 12.97
N LEU A 107 -10.91 -17.53 12.28
CA LEU A 107 -11.45 -17.82 10.97
C LEU A 107 -12.99 -17.98 10.94
N LYS A 108 -13.63 -18.21 12.10
CA LYS A 108 -15.10 -18.33 12.20
C LYS A 108 -15.85 -17.01 12.04
N LYS A 109 -15.21 -15.86 12.19
CA LYS A 109 -15.82 -14.52 12.09
C LYS A 109 -15.40 -13.78 10.81
N LYS A 110 -15.69 -14.36 9.64
CA LYS A 110 -15.33 -13.74 8.37
C LYS A 110 -16.38 -12.74 7.90
N THR A 111 -15.99 -11.50 7.65
CA THR A 111 -16.80 -10.50 6.93
C THR A 111 -16.25 -10.31 5.53
N LEU A 112 -17.10 -10.44 4.51
CA LEU A 112 -16.72 -10.15 3.12
C LEU A 112 -16.64 -8.63 2.93
N THR A 113 -15.50 -8.15 2.47
CA THR A 113 -15.30 -6.73 2.20
C THR A 113 -15.31 -6.44 0.70
N SER A 114 -15.61 -5.19 0.33
CA SER A 114 -15.76 -4.77 -1.06
C SER A 114 -14.41 -4.70 -1.79
N GLY A 115 -14.05 -5.72 -2.53
CA GLY A 115 -13.00 -5.57 -3.53
C GLY A 115 -11.94 -6.64 -3.67
N CYS A 116 -11.77 -7.52 -2.70
CA CYS A 116 -11.04 -8.79 -2.84
C CYS A 116 -11.71 -9.72 -1.84
N ALA A 117 -12.39 -10.73 -2.30
CA ALA A 117 -13.30 -11.63 -1.59
C ALA A 117 -12.70 -12.45 -0.44
N GLN A 118 -11.75 -11.89 0.31
CA GLN A 118 -11.13 -12.55 1.45
C GLN A 118 -11.79 -12.08 2.73
N GLY A 119 -12.42 -13.04 3.44
CA GLY A 119 -13.06 -12.78 4.73
C GLY A 119 -12.05 -12.26 5.75
N THR A 120 -12.25 -11.04 6.18
CA THR A 120 -11.50 -10.40 7.26
C THR A 120 -12.19 -10.68 8.58
N ALA A 121 -11.45 -10.93 9.66
CA ALA A 121 -11.98 -10.98 11.03
C ALA A 121 -12.31 -9.53 11.46
N PHE A 122 -13.38 -8.97 10.88
CA PHE A 122 -13.69 -7.54 10.93
C PHE A 122 -13.90 -7.03 12.37
N GLY A 123 -14.55 -7.82 13.26
CA GLY A 123 -14.76 -7.42 14.66
C GLY A 123 -13.45 -7.22 15.41
N ASP A 124 -12.54 -8.20 15.32
CA ASP A 124 -11.23 -8.13 15.99
C ASP A 124 -10.35 -6.98 15.45
N LEU A 125 -10.54 -6.61 14.16
CA LEU A 125 -9.82 -5.50 13.55
C LEU A 125 -10.37 -4.14 14.00
N MET A 126 -11.69 -4.02 14.19
CA MET A 126 -12.31 -2.79 14.70
C MET A 126 -11.91 -2.52 16.16
N GLU A 127 -11.96 -3.54 17.03
CA GLU A 127 -11.48 -3.39 18.41
C GLU A 127 -10.03 -2.89 18.46
N ALA A 128 -9.14 -3.48 17.64
CA ALA A 128 -7.74 -3.08 17.59
C ALA A 128 -7.51 -1.66 17.04
N VAL A 129 -8.47 -1.11 16.27
CA VAL A 129 -8.41 0.24 15.73
C VAL A 129 -9.00 1.27 16.69
N GLU A 130 -10.05 0.91 17.45
CA GLU A 130 -10.69 1.80 18.41
C GLU A 130 -9.74 2.19 19.57
N ASP A 131 -8.84 1.28 19.96
CA ASP A 131 -7.84 1.51 21.01
C ASP A 131 -6.51 2.09 20.45
N ALA A 132 -6.39 2.27 19.15
CA ALA A 132 -5.15 2.74 18.53
C ALA A 132 -4.90 4.23 18.80
N VAL A 133 -3.73 4.54 19.34
CA VAL A 133 -3.24 5.92 19.48
C VAL A 133 -2.13 6.15 18.47
N LEU A 134 -2.45 6.94 17.44
CA LEU A 134 -1.45 7.29 16.42
C LEU A 134 -0.53 8.41 16.89
N PRO A 135 0.76 8.36 16.49
CA PRO A 135 1.69 9.47 16.72
C PRO A 135 1.17 10.77 16.11
N GLN A 136 1.47 11.90 16.76
CA GLN A 136 1.22 13.21 16.17
C GLN A 136 2.34 13.50 15.17
N ALA A 137 1.97 13.67 13.89
CA ALA A 137 2.93 13.97 12.82
C ALA A 137 2.40 15.08 11.92
N GLU A 138 3.28 15.99 11.52
CA GLU A 138 2.97 17.02 10.54
C GLU A 138 3.09 16.47 9.12
N LEU A 139 2.25 17.00 8.21
CA LEU A 139 2.39 16.81 6.77
C LEU A 139 2.64 18.17 6.11
N ARG A 140 3.85 18.39 5.59
CA ARG A 140 4.18 19.61 4.84
C ARG A 140 3.71 19.50 3.39
N THR A 141 3.19 20.58 2.84
CA THR A 141 2.78 20.62 1.44
C THR A 141 3.95 20.42 0.49
N SER A 142 5.15 20.89 0.84
CA SER A 142 6.39 20.61 0.09
C SER A 142 6.67 19.11 -0.02
N TRP A 143 6.56 18.36 1.08
CA TRP A 143 6.76 16.92 1.09
C TRP A 143 5.71 16.19 0.25
N LEU A 144 4.44 16.62 0.35
CA LEU A 144 3.35 16.04 -0.42
C LEU A 144 3.56 16.21 -1.93
N TYR A 145 3.99 17.40 -2.37
CA TYR A 145 4.23 17.69 -3.78
C TYR A 145 5.44 16.92 -4.31
N GLU A 146 6.54 16.92 -3.57
CA GLU A 146 7.75 16.17 -3.94
C GLU A 146 7.45 14.66 -4.03
N MET A 147 6.81 14.09 -3.02
CA MET A 147 6.42 12.68 -3.00
C MET A 147 5.54 12.32 -4.20
N THR A 148 4.51 13.14 -4.49
CA THR A 148 3.62 12.86 -5.64
C THR A 148 4.37 12.98 -6.96
N HIS A 149 5.32 13.90 -7.09
CA HIS A 149 6.17 14.03 -8.28
C HIS A 149 7.05 12.79 -8.45
N VAL A 150 7.83 12.43 -7.44
CA VAL A 150 8.74 11.27 -7.48
C VAL A 150 7.98 9.99 -7.83
N ILE A 151 6.85 9.71 -7.15
CA ILE A 151 6.07 8.48 -7.40
C ILE A 151 5.51 8.44 -8.82
N ASN A 152 5.06 9.58 -9.37
CA ASN A 152 4.51 9.64 -10.73
C ASN A 152 5.59 9.60 -11.83
N THR A 153 6.86 9.77 -11.49
CA THR A 153 7.99 9.76 -12.45
C THR A 153 8.91 8.55 -12.28
N THR A 154 8.82 7.85 -11.14
CA THR A 154 9.62 6.63 -10.89
C THR A 154 9.18 5.52 -11.85
N PRO A 155 10.10 4.91 -12.61
CA PRO A 155 9.80 3.73 -13.41
C PRO A 155 9.18 2.63 -12.55
N SER A 156 8.00 2.14 -12.96
CA SER A 156 7.21 1.20 -12.18
C SER A 156 6.28 0.39 -13.09
N LEU A 157 5.83 -0.77 -12.65
CA LEU A 157 4.81 -1.56 -13.34
C LEU A 157 3.49 -0.79 -13.44
N TYR A 158 3.17 0.02 -12.42
CA TYR A 158 2.01 0.90 -12.40
C TYR A 158 2.00 1.85 -13.61
N LEU A 159 3.14 2.45 -13.95
CA LEU A 159 3.26 3.34 -15.10
C LEU A 159 3.37 2.57 -16.43
N ALA A 160 4.04 1.40 -16.42
CA ALA A 160 4.33 0.65 -17.63
C ALA A 160 3.14 -0.18 -18.13
N ALA A 161 2.36 -0.78 -17.23
CA ALA A 161 1.36 -1.78 -17.56
C ALA A 161 -0.07 -1.43 -17.11
N GLY A 162 -0.28 -0.44 -16.26
CA GLY A 162 -1.59 0.11 -15.91
C GLY A 162 -2.48 -0.73 -15.00
N ALA A 163 -2.31 -2.05 -14.93
CA ALA A 163 -3.14 -2.97 -14.14
C ALA A 163 -2.56 -3.30 -12.76
N ILE A 164 -1.86 -2.36 -12.17
CA ILE A 164 -1.08 -2.52 -10.93
C ILE A 164 -1.45 -1.40 -9.96
N HIS A 165 -1.37 -1.72 -8.68
CA HIS A 165 -1.42 -0.75 -7.59
C HIS A 165 -0.04 -0.57 -6.97
N GLY A 166 0.35 0.70 -6.76
CA GLY A 166 1.57 1.05 -6.05
C GLY A 166 1.26 1.53 -4.62
N CYS A 167 2.09 1.10 -3.67
CA CYS A 167 2.12 1.61 -2.31
C CYS A 167 3.53 2.03 -1.94
N VAL A 168 3.66 3.19 -1.32
CA VAL A 168 4.95 3.80 -1.01
C VAL A 168 5.00 4.26 0.44
N LEU A 169 6.03 3.85 1.15
CA LEU A 169 6.38 4.39 2.45
C LEU A 169 7.40 5.51 2.28
N CYS A 170 7.09 6.68 2.81
CA CYS A 170 7.94 7.86 2.72
C CYS A 170 8.33 8.38 4.11
N LYS A 171 9.46 9.04 4.17
CA LYS A 171 9.86 9.91 5.27
C LYS A 171 10.14 11.30 4.72
N GLU A 172 9.49 12.35 5.28
CA GLU A 172 9.66 13.74 4.84
C GLU A 172 9.50 13.93 3.32
N GLY A 173 8.54 13.19 2.71
CA GLY A 173 8.31 13.21 1.27
C GLY A 173 9.23 12.31 0.43
N VAL A 174 10.30 11.77 1.00
CA VAL A 174 11.26 10.90 0.30
C VAL A 174 10.83 9.43 0.40
N PRO A 175 10.64 8.71 -0.72
CA PRO A 175 10.36 7.29 -0.71
C PRO A 175 11.49 6.47 -0.09
N ILE A 176 11.13 5.54 0.81
CA ILE A 176 12.06 4.58 1.43
C ILE A 176 11.73 3.14 1.06
N CYS A 177 10.47 2.87 0.71
CA CYS A 177 10.03 1.57 0.21
C CYS A 177 8.85 1.77 -0.75
N TYR A 178 8.95 1.24 -1.96
CA TYR A 178 7.90 1.27 -2.98
C TYR A 178 7.62 -0.16 -3.44
N MET A 179 6.43 -0.65 -3.13
CA MET A 179 5.94 -1.99 -3.49
C MET A 179 4.76 -1.89 -4.42
N GLU A 180 4.67 -2.84 -5.35
CA GLU A 180 3.60 -2.94 -6.33
C GLU A 180 2.91 -4.30 -6.25
N ASP A 181 1.62 -4.34 -6.61
CA ASP A 181 0.87 -5.58 -6.77
C ASP A 181 -0.39 -5.35 -7.62
N VAL A 182 -0.95 -6.41 -8.21
CA VAL A 182 -2.28 -6.40 -8.84
C VAL A 182 -3.37 -6.03 -7.83
N GLY A 183 -3.21 -6.45 -6.57
CA GLY A 183 -4.09 -6.11 -5.45
C GLY A 183 -3.55 -4.97 -4.59
N ARG A 184 -4.31 -3.86 -4.44
CA ARG A 184 -3.89 -2.76 -3.54
C ARG A 184 -3.62 -3.23 -2.10
N HIS A 185 -4.36 -4.24 -1.63
CA HIS A 185 -4.20 -4.80 -0.29
C HIS A 185 -2.90 -5.59 -0.15
N ASN A 186 -2.49 -6.31 -1.20
CA ASN A 186 -1.21 -7.00 -1.22
C ASN A 186 -0.04 -6.02 -1.18
N ALA A 187 -0.11 -4.94 -1.97
CA ALA A 187 0.94 -3.91 -1.96
C ALA A 187 1.12 -3.26 -0.58
N VAL A 188 0.02 -3.03 0.16
CA VAL A 188 0.07 -2.57 1.57
C VAL A 188 0.72 -3.61 2.46
N ASP A 189 0.31 -4.87 2.33
CA ASP A 189 0.80 -5.96 3.17
C ASP A 189 2.30 -6.20 2.94
N LYS A 190 2.79 -6.11 1.69
CA LYS A 190 4.23 -6.15 1.40
C LYS A 190 5.00 -5.07 2.18
N ILE A 191 4.50 -3.82 2.22
CA ILE A 191 5.14 -2.75 3.00
C ILE A 191 5.09 -3.04 4.50
N ALA A 192 3.97 -3.53 5.03
CA ALA A 192 3.86 -3.89 6.44
C ALA A 192 4.87 -4.97 6.84
N GLY A 193 5.00 -6.03 6.01
CA GLY A 193 5.99 -7.08 6.23
C GLY A 193 7.43 -6.60 6.11
N TRP A 194 7.70 -5.71 5.15
CA TRP A 194 9.01 -5.08 5.01
C TRP A 194 9.35 -4.22 6.25
N MET A 195 8.41 -3.41 6.73
CA MET A 195 8.60 -2.61 7.95
C MET A 195 8.93 -3.50 9.17
N TYR A 196 8.18 -4.58 9.35
CA TYR A 196 8.42 -5.54 10.42
C TYR A 196 9.82 -6.15 10.36
N ARG A 197 10.22 -6.66 9.19
CA ARG A 197 11.53 -7.30 8.98
C ARG A 197 12.71 -6.36 9.20
N HIS A 198 12.53 -5.07 8.95
CA HIS A 198 13.60 -4.07 9.06
C HIS A 198 13.50 -3.22 10.33
N GLY A 199 12.51 -3.46 11.19
CA GLY A 199 12.31 -2.69 12.43
C GLY A 199 12.09 -1.21 12.18
N ILE A 200 11.28 -0.88 11.16
CA ILE A 200 11.02 0.52 10.78
C ILE A 200 10.03 1.14 11.75
N ASP A 201 10.44 2.24 12.39
CA ASP A 201 9.56 3.06 13.21
C ASP A 201 8.51 3.76 12.34
N PRO A 202 7.20 3.56 12.58
CA PRO A 202 6.13 4.17 11.80
C PRO A 202 5.85 5.63 12.13
N ALA A 203 6.33 6.14 13.27
CA ALA A 203 5.87 7.38 13.87
C ALA A 203 6.03 8.64 13.01
N ASP A 204 7.05 8.67 12.16
CA ASP A 204 7.38 9.80 11.27
C ASP A 204 7.16 9.46 9.79
N LYS A 205 6.35 8.43 9.51
CA LYS A 205 6.16 7.97 8.13
C LYS A 205 4.87 8.49 7.50
N ILE A 206 4.93 8.63 6.20
CA ILE A 206 3.80 8.92 5.32
C ILE A 206 3.58 7.69 4.46
N PHE A 207 2.36 7.17 4.44
CA PHE A 207 1.98 6.06 3.59
C PHE A 207 1.19 6.57 2.39
N TYR A 208 1.68 6.31 1.18
CA TYR A 208 1.02 6.66 -0.07
C TYR A 208 0.50 5.42 -0.78
N THR A 209 -0.69 5.52 -1.41
CA THR A 209 -1.25 4.45 -2.25
C THR A 209 -1.88 5.01 -3.53
N THR A 210 -1.87 4.24 -4.61
CA THR A 210 -2.66 4.55 -5.82
C THR A 210 -4.12 4.13 -5.68
N GLY A 211 -4.43 3.26 -4.68
CA GLY A 211 -5.75 2.72 -4.43
C GLY A 211 -6.70 3.69 -3.74
N ARG A 212 -8.00 3.36 -3.75
CA ARG A 212 -9.04 4.12 -3.03
C ARG A 212 -8.81 4.08 -1.53
N LEU A 213 -9.14 5.16 -0.84
CA LEU A 213 -9.10 5.31 0.61
C LEU A 213 -10.40 4.76 1.22
N THR A 214 -10.44 3.46 1.40
CA THR A 214 -11.54 2.72 2.04
C THR A 214 -11.26 2.52 3.53
N SER A 215 -12.28 2.11 4.30
CA SER A 215 -12.11 1.71 5.71
C SER A 215 -10.98 0.69 5.92
N GLU A 216 -10.85 -0.31 5.03
CA GLU A 216 -9.78 -1.31 5.10
C GLU A 216 -8.38 -0.71 4.97
N MET A 217 -8.22 0.26 4.06
CA MET A 217 -6.94 0.97 3.89
C MET A 217 -6.59 1.78 5.13
N VAL A 218 -7.60 2.43 5.75
CA VAL A 218 -7.44 3.14 7.03
C VAL A 218 -7.04 2.16 8.13
N ILE A 219 -7.78 1.06 8.29
CA ILE A 219 -7.50 0.01 9.29
C ILE A 219 -6.06 -0.50 9.17
N LYS A 220 -5.64 -0.88 7.97
CA LYS A 220 -4.28 -1.37 7.74
C LYS A 220 -3.22 -0.33 8.07
N THR A 221 -3.42 0.93 7.66
CA THR A 221 -2.48 2.03 7.96
C THR A 221 -2.35 2.28 9.46
N VAL A 222 -3.49 2.27 10.20
CA VAL A 222 -3.51 2.41 11.65
C VAL A 222 -2.79 1.24 12.34
N ARG A 223 -3.01 0.03 11.87
CA ARG A 223 -2.30 -1.16 12.40
C ARG A 223 -0.81 -1.13 12.15
N MET A 224 -0.37 -0.53 11.05
CA MET A 224 1.04 -0.27 10.79
C MET A 224 1.60 0.85 11.69
N GLY A 225 0.77 1.55 12.47
CA GLY A 225 1.15 2.66 13.34
C GLY A 225 1.48 3.96 12.58
N ILE A 226 1.11 4.06 11.32
CA ILE A 226 1.46 5.20 10.47
C ILE A 226 0.40 6.30 10.60
N PRO A 227 0.80 7.55 10.95
CA PRO A 227 -0.12 8.64 11.24
C PRO A 227 -0.71 9.36 10.02
N ILE A 228 -0.15 9.14 8.82
CA ILE A 228 -0.51 9.88 7.60
C ILE A 228 -0.74 8.93 6.44
N LEU A 229 -1.95 8.98 5.86
CA LEU A 229 -2.33 8.21 4.66
C LEU A 229 -2.70 9.14 3.52
N VAL A 230 -1.99 8.98 2.40
CA VAL A 230 -2.16 9.78 1.19
C VAL A 230 -2.56 8.88 0.01
N SER A 231 -3.43 9.36 -0.87
CA SER A 231 -3.76 8.67 -2.12
C SER A 231 -4.01 9.64 -3.27
N ARG A 232 -3.64 9.20 -4.49
CA ARG A 232 -4.10 9.89 -5.72
C ARG A 232 -5.57 9.64 -6.03
N SER A 233 -6.19 8.65 -5.40
CA SER A 233 -7.58 8.24 -5.61
C SER A 233 -8.53 8.94 -4.61
N GLY A 234 -9.81 8.58 -4.67
CA GLY A 234 -10.86 9.14 -3.81
C GLY A 234 -11.08 8.35 -2.52
N PHE A 235 -12.08 8.80 -1.77
CA PHE A 235 -12.45 8.32 -0.43
C PHE A 235 -13.78 7.56 -0.46
N THR A 236 -13.99 6.69 0.53
CA THR A 236 -15.33 6.26 0.94
C THR A 236 -15.76 7.02 2.20
N ALA A 237 -17.07 7.23 2.38
CA ALA A 237 -17.58 7.94 3.56
C ALA A 237 -17.10 7.29 4.87
N TRP A 238 -17.20 5.97 4.97
CA TRP A 238 -16.76 5.24 6.15
C TRP A 238 -15.25 5.28 6.38
N GLY A 239 -14.44 5.29 5.31
CA GLY A 239 -13.00 5.51 5.43
C GLY A 239 -12.65 6.87 6.05
N VAL A 240 -13.38 7.93 5.68
CA VAL A 240 -13.21 9.27 6.26
C VAL A 240 -13.65 9.31 7.73
N GLU A 241 -14.81 8.73 8.04
CA GLU A 241 -15.34 8.67 9.41
C GLU A 241 -14.35 7.97 10.35
N LEU A 242 -13.88 6.80 9.94
CA LEU A 242 -12.90 6.03 10.72
C LEU A 242 -11.58 6.78 10.89
N ALA A 243 -11.05 7.42 9.84
CA ALA A 243 -9.83 8.21 9.93
C ALA A 243 -9.95 9.36 10.95
N ARG A 244 -11.11 10.03 11.02
CA ARG A 244 -11.39 11.06 12.02
C ARG A 244 -11.46 10.51 13.44
N GLN A 245 -12.10 9.35 13.60
CA GLN A 245 -12.24 8.69 14.89
C GLN A 245 -10.88 8.31 15.49
N VAL A 246 -9.96 7.77 14.67
CA VAL A 246 -8.65 7.29 15.12
C VAL A 246 -7.54 8.35 15.05
N GLY A 247 -7.86 9.57 14.62
CA GLY A 247 -6.88 10.65 14.52
C GLY A 247 -5.86 10.48 13.38
N LEU A 248 -6.19 9.74 12.30
CA LEU A 248 -5.34 9.60 11.11
C LEU A 248 -5.43 10.85 10.23
N THR A 249 -4.30 11.36 9.73
CA THR A 249 -4.31 12.37 8.65
C THR A 249 -4.64 11.69 7.33
N LEU A 250 -5.77 12.07 6.70
CA LEU A 250 -6.27 11.42 5.48
C LEU A 250 -6.34 12.42 4.32
N VAL A 251 -5.49 12.20 3.31
CA VAL A 251 -5.36 13.05 2.12
C VAL A 251 -5.63 12.21 0.88
N GLY A 252 -6.59 12.61 0.06
CA GLY A 252 -6.88 11.95 -1.20
C GLY A 252 -6.86 12.91 -2.39
N ARG A 253 -7.05 12.34 -3.60
CA ARG A 253 -6.98 13.08 -4.87
C ARG A 253 -5.67 13.86 -5.02
N ALA A 254 -4.58 13.35 -4.42
CA ALA A 254 -3.26 13.95 -4.50
C ALA A 254 -2.65 13.75 -5.89
N ARG A 255 -2.66 14.81 -6.70
CA ARG A 255 -2.13 14.84 -8.07
C ARG A 255 -1.42 16.16 -8.31
N GLY A 256 -0.12 16.09 -8.58
CA GLY A 256 0.72 17.29 -8.67
C GLY A 256 0.61 18.12 -7.39
N LYS A 257 0.19 19.36 -7.50
CA LYS A 257 0.01 20.27 -6.35
C LYS A 257 -1.43 20.36 -5.83
N ARG A 258 -2.34 19.48 -6.28
CA ARG A 258 -3.73 19.44 -5.82
C ARG A 258 -3.96 18.25 -4.90
N PHE A 259 -4.72 18.46 -3.83
CA PHE A 259 -5.15 17.42 -2.91
C PHE A 259 -6.44 17.82 -2.17
N VAL A 260 -7.03 16.88 -1.48
CA VAL A 260 -8.16 17.11 -0.57
C VAL A 260 -7.85 16.38 0.74
N ALA A 261 -7.87 17.09 1.86
CA ALA A 261 -7.72 16.51 3.19
C ALA A 261 -9.08 16.46 3.88
N LEU A 262 -9.51 15.27 4.34
CA LEU A 262 -10.81 15.09 5.00
C LEU A 262 -10.70 14.65 6.46
N ALA A 263 -9.50 14.36 6.96
CA ALA A 263 -9.21 14.15 8.37
C ALA A 263 -7.79 14.66 8.68
N GLY A 264 -7.54 15.13 9.91
CA GLY A 264 -6.24 15.63 10.37
C GLY A 264 -5.77 16.90 9.66
N GLN A 265 -6.69 17.78 9.23
CA GLN A 265 -6.38 19.01 8.49
C GLN A 265 -5.50 19.99 9.28
N ASP A 266 -5.64 19.99 10.58
CA ASP A 266 -4.88 20.78 11.55
C ASP A 266 -3.38 20.43 11.60
N ARG A 267 -3.00 19.25 11.07
CA ARG A 267 -1.62 18.77 11.00
C ARG A 267 -0.95 19.06 9.65
N ILE A 268 -1.66 19.72 8.73
CA ILE A 268 -1.09 20.09 7.44
C ILE A 268 -0.44 21.45 7.52
N VAL A 269 0.86 21.49 7.24
CA VAL A 269 1.66 22.72 7.22
C VAL A 269 1.78 23.20 5.77
N PHE A 270 1.18 24.36 5.48
CA PHE A 270 1.27 25.01 4.18
C PHE A 270 2.56 25.84 4.10
N ASP A 271 3.64 25.20 3.65
CA ASP A 271 4.99 25.77 3.56
C ASP A 271 5.39 26.17 2.12
N GLN A 272 4.43 26.18 1.18
CA GLN A 272 4.61 26.60 -0.21
C GLN A 272 3.77 27.83 -0.51
N ASP A 273 4.29 28.74 -1.35
CA ASP A 273 3.55 29.92 -1.79
C ASP A 273 2.38 29.51 -2.71
N LEU A 274 1.16 29.82 -2.32
CA LEU A 274 -0.06 29.49 -3.05
C LEU A 274 -0.10 30.15 -4.45
N ALA A 275 0.44 31.37 -4.62
CA ALA A 275 0.49 32.04 -5.91
C ALA A 275 1.40 31.28 -6.89
N PHE A 276 2.51 30.76 -6.44
CA PHE A 276 3.41 29.92 -7.23
C PHE A 276 2.75 28.58 -7.59
N VAL A 277 2.00 28.00 -6.66
CA VAL A 277 1.27 26.73 -6.86
C VAL A 277 0.17 26.88 -7.92
N GLU A 278 -0.56 27.99 -7.94
CA GLU A 278 -1.61 28.28 -8.92
C GLU A 278 -1.03 28.51 -10.32
N GLU A 279 0.03 29.28 -10.46
CA GLU A 279 0.72 29.50 -11.74
C GLU A 279 1.22 28.20 -12.38
N GLU A 280 1.83 27.33 -11.61
CA GLU A 280 2.34 26.05 -12.07
C GLU A 280 1.21 25.07 -12.43
N SER A 281 0.10 25.10 -11.69
CA SER A 281 -1.12 24.35 -12.00
C SER A 281 -1.75 24.82 -13.32
N MET A 282 -1.74 26.13 -13.60
CA MET A 282 -2.23 26.68 -14.87
C MET A 282 -1.30 26.35 -16.04
N ARG A 283 0.03 26.35 -15.84
CA ARG A 283 1.01 25.95 -16.86
C ARG A 283 0.90 24.48 -17.23
N SER A 284 0.66 23.62 -16.24
CA SER A 284 0.42 22.18 -16.44
C SER A 284 -0.86 21.91 -17.25
N LYS A 285 -1.94 22.65 -16.98
CA LYS A 285 -3.19 22.54 -17.74
C LYS A 285 -3.03 22.99 -19.21
N ARG A 286 -2.16 23.97 -19.48
CA ARG A 286 -1.89 24.47 -20.85
C ARG A 286 -1.02 23.50 -21.66
N LYS A 287 -0.17 22.69 -21.00
CA LYS A 287 0.67 21.68 -21.67
C LYS A 287 -0.03 20.32 -21.84
N GLY A 288 -1.08 20.02 -21.05
CA GLY A 288 -1.86 18.79 -21.12
C GLY A 288 -3.20 18.92 -21.87
N GLY A 289 -3.43 20.02 -22.57
CA GLY A 289 -4.63 20.29 -23.35
C GLY A 289 -4.57 19.81 -24.81
N GLY A 290 -4.11 18.62 -25.00
CA GLY A 290 -4.16 17.87 -26.24
C GLY A 290 -4.25 16.38 -25.90
N ASP A 291 -5.42 15.81 -26.13
CA ASP A 291 -5.85 14.43 -25.95
C ASP A 291 -6.56 14.15 -24.61
N ASP A 292 -7.85 14.45 -24.60
CA ASP A 292 -8.91 13.70 -23.89
C ASP A 292 -10.25 14.10 -24.56
N ASP A 293 -10.63 13.39 -25.62
CA ASP A 293 -11.99 13.10 -26.06
C ASP A 293 -12.16 11.58 -26.10
#